data_9f77ac6c1f2d985522ea76a7cd4b9171
#
_entry.id   9f77ac6c1f2d985522ea76a7cd4b9171
#
_cell.length_a   1.000
_cell.length_b   1.000
_cell.length_c   1.000
_cell.angle_alpha   90.00
_cell.angle_beta   90.00
_cell.angle_gamma   90.00
#
_symmetry.space_group_name_H-M   'P 1'
#
loop_
_entity.id
_entity.type
_entity.pdbx_description
1 polymer ?
#
loop_
_entity_poly.entity_id
_entity_poly.type
_entity_poly.pdbx_seq_one_letter_code
_entity_poly.pdbx_strand_id
1 'polypeptide(L)'
;MSVPLSILDLAPISSGSDAGAALRTTIDVARRADALGYHRYWVAEHHFAAGVASAAPAVLIGLIAAATDRIRVGSGAVQVGYSTAVSVVEQFGLVDAVHPGRLDLGLGRSGGRPGAVTPAADRVVDGLLIPAPFDFAALAGSPRFALYAGLLRQPGATPPSFDSTVADIQSLIAGTFERDGLDVHATPGEGAKAELWILGSSGGESARVAGERGLPFAANYHVAPSNVLEAVEAYRAAFRPSAVLDRPYVLVSADVLVAETEARARHLASPYRHWVRSIRTGTGAIPYPTPAEAATLPWSDEDQALVRDRLDTRFVGDPGQVTERLETLRRVTGADELLVTTITHDPADRVRSFELLADAWI
;
A
#
# COMPACT_ATOMS: atom_id res chain seq x y z
N MET A 1 -9.39 14.22 18.77
CA MET A 1 -8.49 13.08 18.93
C MET A 1 -8.01 12.71 17.55
N SER A 2 -6.70 12.55 17.38
CA SER A 2 -6.09 12.07 16.12
C SER A 2 -6.55 10.63 15.84
N VAL A 3 -6.73 10.29 14.56
CA VAL A 3 -6.97 8.90 14.16
C VAL A 3 -5.66 8.10 14.24
N PRO A 4 -5.73 6.76 14.34
CA PRO A 4 -4.54 5.92 14.29
C PRO A 4 -3.69 6.22 13.05
N LEU A 5 -2.36 6.14 13.22
CA LEU A 5 -1.37 6.32 12.16
C LEU A 5 -0.62 5.02 11.93
N SER A 6 -0.53 4.59 10.68
CA SER A 6 0.07 3.33 10.24
C SER A 6 1.10 3.56 9.15
N ILE A 7 2.00 2.62 8.93
CA ILE A 7 3.07 2.70 7.93
C ILE A 7 2.88 1.66 6.84
N LEU A 8 3.05 2.09 5.57
CA LEU A 8 3.23 1.23 4.40
C LEU A 8 4.68 1.28 3.94
N ASP A 9 5.35 0.15 3.96
CA ASP A 9 6.74 0.02 3.53
C ASP A 9 6.86 -0.75 2.21
N LEU A 10 7.65 -0.22 1.30
CA LEU A 10 7.98 -0.83 0.01
C LEU A 10 9.32 -1.57 0.03
N ALA A 11 10.06 -1.52 1.15
CA ALA A 11 11.46 -1.92 1.25
C ALA A 11 12.32 -1.27 0.15
N PRO A 12 12.38 0.07 0.05
CA PRO A 12 13.07 0.76 -1.03
C PRO A 12 14.58 0.50 -0.98
N ILE A 13 15.16 0.24 -2.15
CA ILE A 13 16.60 0.09 -2.34
C ILE A 13 17.15 1.46 -2.76
N SER A 14 18.09 2.00 -1.98
CA SER A 14 18.80 3.23 -2.34
C SER A 14 19.90 2.99 -3.36
N SER A 15 20.22 3.98 -4.20
CA SER A 15 21.39 3.91 -5.09
C SER A 15 22.66 3.63 -4.27
N GLY A 16 23.54 2.77 -4.81
CA GLY A 16 24.74 2.33 -4.09
C GLY A 16 24.50 1.29 -2.97
N SER A 17 23.25 0.85 -2.76
CA SER A 17 22.87 -0.16 -1.77
C SER A 17 22.33 -1.43 -2.44
N ASP A 18 21.93 -2.43 -1.64
CA ASP A 18 21.41 -3.71 -2.10
C ASP A 18 20.08 -4.09 -1.41
N ALA A 19 19.45 -5.15 -1.92
CA ALA A 19 18.19 -5.66 -1.38
C ALA A 19 18.32 -6.15 0.08
N GLY A 20 19.46 -6.73 0.46
CA GLY A 20 19.69 -7.19 1.83
C GLY A 20 19.74 -6.04 2.83
N ALA A 21 20.40 -4.93 2.46
CA ALA A 21 20.42 -3.71 3.25
C ALA A 21 19.00 -3.10 3.36
N ALA A 22 18.25 -3.02 2.27
CA ALA A 22 16.88 -2.52 2.27
C ALA A 22 15.96 -3.34 3.20
N LEU A 23 16.04 -4.67 3.16
CA LEU A 23 15.26 -5.54 4.04
C LEU A 23 15.62 -5.39 5.52
N ARG A 24 16.92 -5.26 5.84
CA ARG A 24 17.35 -4.97 7.23
C ARG A 24 16.82 -3.61 7.70
N THR A 25 16.92 -2.59 6.85
CA THR A 25 16.35 -1.26 7.14
C THR A 25 14.84 -1.34 7.38
N THR A 26 14.09 -2.09 6.58
CA THR A 26 12.64 -2.30 6.77
C THR A 26 12.33 -2.89 8.16
N ILE A 27 13.09 -3.90 8.60
CA ILE A 27 12.92 -4.49 9.93
C ILE A 27 13.26 -3.49 11.03
N ASP A 28 14.32 -2.71 10.87
CA ASP A 28 14.74 -1.70 11.86
C ASP A 28 13.73 -0.53 11.94
N VAL A 29 13.19 -0.09 10.80
CA VAL A 29 12.09 0.90 10.76
C VAL A 29 10.84 0.36 11.46
N ALA A 30 10.50 -0.92 11.27
CA ALA A 30 9.36 -1.53 11.95
C ALA A 30 9.53 -1.58 13.48
N ARG A 31 10.74 -1.91 13.98
CA ARG A 31 11.07 -1.82 15.43
C ARG A 31 10.89 -0.40 15.95
N ARG A 32 11.35 0.58 15.19
CA ARG A 32 11.22 1.99 15.57
C ARG A 32 9.77 2.44 15.57
N ALA A 33 8.98 2.04 14.55
CA ALA A 33 7.55 2.30 14.47
C ALA A 33 6.77 1.71 15.66
N ASP A 34 7.11 0.49 16.09
CA ASP A 34 6.53 -0.14 17.28
C ASP A 34 6.82 0.68 18.55
N ALA A 35 8.06 1.14 18.71
CA ALA A 35 8.46 1.98 19.83
C ALA A 35 7.77 3.35 19.84
N LEU A 36 7.51 3.93 18.67
CA LEU A 36 6.86 5.23 18.48
C LEU A 36 5.33 5.18 18.61
N GLY A 37 4.72 4.00 18.67
CA GLY A 37 3.28 3.86 18.85
C GLY A 37 2.46 3.89 17.54
N TYR A 38 3.10 3.66 16.38
CA TYR A 38 2.35 3.42 15.15
C TYR A 38 1.44 2.19 15.31
N HIS A 39 0.25 2.27 14.71
CA HIS A 39 -0.76 1.23 14.90
C HIS A 39 -0.46 -0.02 14.08
N ARG A 40 -0.06 0.14 12.81
CA ARG A 40 0.24 -0.97 11.87
C ARG A 40 1.52 -0.70 11.10
N TYR A 41 2.18 -1.78 10.70
CA TYR A 41 3.28 -1.77 9.74
C TYR A 41 2.99 -2.77 8.63
N TRP A 42 2.60 -2.27 7.46
CA TRP A 42 2.30 -3.08 6.30
C TRP A 42 3.44 -3.05 5.30
N VAL A 43 3.66 -4.17 4.61
CA VAL A 43 4.60 -4.26 3.50
C VAL A 43 3.85 -4.48 2.20
N ALA A 44 4.28 -3.76 1.15
CA ALA A 44 3.72 -3.91 -0.19
C ALA A 44 4.27 -5.17 -0.88
N GLU A 45 3.62 -5.63 -1.94
CA GLU A 45 4.11 -6.66 -2.84
C GLU A 45 4.46 -6.05 -4.19
N HIS A 46 5.75 -6.10 -4.56
CA HIS A 46 6.24 -5.65 -5.86
C HIS A 46 7.20 -6.67 -6.47
N HIS A 47 7.06 -6.90 -7.77
CA HIS A 47 7.87 -7.83 -8.53
C HIS A 47 8.59 -7.11 -9.66
N PHE A 48 9.78 -7.62 -10.04
CA PHE A 48 10.58 -7.16 -11.18
C PHE A 48 10.97 -5.67 -11.13
N ALA A 49 11.00 -5.06 -9.96
CA ALA A 49 11.39 -3.66 -9.75
C ALA A 49 12.74 -3.60 -9.03
N ALA A 50 13.76 -3.02 -9.70
CA ALA A 50 15.12 -2.95 -9.16
C ALA A 50 15.24 -2.07 -7.90
N GLY A 51 14.30 -1.16 -7.69
CA GLY A 51 14.33 -0.19 -6.59
C GLY A 51 13.55 -0.59 -5.35
N VAL A 52 12.95 -1.78 -5.29
CA VAL A 52 12.18 -2.25 -4.12
C VAL A 52 12.41 -3.74 -3.88
N ALA A 53 12.55 -4.14 -2.61
CA ALA A 53 12.89 -5.50 -2.21
C ALA A 53 11.70 -6.31 -1.67
N SER A 54 10.52 -5.73 -1.51
CA SER A 54 9.34 -6.39 -0.94
C SER A 54 8.58 -7.20 -1.99
N ALA A 55 9.03 -8.43 -2.25
CA ALA A 55 8.45 -9.33 -3.26
C ALA A 55 7.62 -10.48 -2.65
N ALA A 56 7.76 -10.76 -1.36
CA ALA A 56 7.10 -11.86 -0.66
C ALA A 56 6.58 -11.38 0.70
N PRO A 57 5.40 -10.75 0.76
CA PRO A 57 4.88 -10.14 1.98
C PRO A 57 4.86 -11.10 3.17
N ALA A 58 4.32 -12.30 3.05
CA ALA A 58 4.22 -13.25 4.16
C ALA A 58 5.58 -13.58 4.81
N VAL A 59 6.64 -13.71 4.00
CA VAL A 59 8.01 -13.97 4.52
C VAL A 59 8.52 -12.76 5.28
N LEU A 60 8.41 -11.56 4.70
CA LEU A 60 8.91 -10.33 5.32
C LEU A 60 8.10 -9.97 6.58
N ILE A 61 6.80 -10.17 6.58
CA ILE A 61 5.91 -9.97 7.73
C ILE A 61 6.32 -10.87 8.89
N GLY A 62 6.64 -12.16 8.62
CA GLY A 62 7.13 -13.07 9.65
C GLY A 62 8.43 -12.58 10.31
N LEU A 63 9.38 -12.05 9.52
CA LEU A 63 10.61 -11.46 10.05
C LEU A 63 10.36 -10.20 10.88
N ILE A 64 9.43 -9.34 10.44
CA ILE A 64 9.05 -8.13 11.16
C ILE A 64 8.30 -8.49 12.46
N ALA A 65 7.35 -9.44 12.41
CA ALA A 65 6.60 -9.88 13.58
C ALA A 65 7.53 -10.43 14.67
N ALA A 66 8.57 -11.20 14.28
CA ALA A 66 9.59 -11.72 15.19
C ALA A 66 10.52 -10.62 15.77
N ALA A 67 10.56 -9.46 15.14
CA ALA A 67 11.43 -8.35 15.54
C ALA A 67 10.70 -7.23 16.30
N THR A 68 9.38 -7.33 16.49
CA THR A 68 8.50 -6.32 17.11
C THR A 68 7.57 -6.98 18.13
N ASP A 69 7.03 -6.21 19.07
CA ASP A 69 6.26 -6.77 20.20
C ASP A 69 4.75 -6.46 20.13
N ARG A 70 4.36 -5.25 19.71
CA ARG A 70 2.99 -4.74 19.83
C ARG A 70 2.35 -4.34 18.52
N ILE A 71 3.11 -3.73 17.61
CA ILE A 71 2.62 -3.22 16.34
C ILE A 71 1.96 -4.34 15.54
N ARG A 72 0.81 -4.05 14.94
CA ARG A 72 0.21 -4.99 13.99
C ARG A 72 1.03 -5.02 12.71
N VAL A 73 1.21 -6.19 12.13
CA VAL A 73 2.01 -6.38 10.91
C VAL A 73 1.15 -6.97 9.80
N GLY A 74 1.37 -6.54 8.57
CA GLY A 74 0.50 -7.02 7.51
C GLY A 74 0.95 -6.69 6.10
N SER A 75 0.12 -7.03 5.14
CA SER A 75 0.33 -6.77 3.71
C SER A 75 -0.51 -5.61 3.22
N GLY A 76 0.11 -4.76 2.44
CA GLY A 76 -0.57 -3.66 1.77
C GLY A 76 -0.25 -3.57 0.27
N ALA A 77 -0.60 -4.60 -0.50
CA ALA A 77 -1.41 -5.80 -0.30
C ALA A 77 -0.76 -7.04 -0.91
N VAL A 78 -1.30 -8.24 -0.56
CA VAL A 78 -1.04 -9.43 -1.37
C VAL A 78 -1.75 -9.29 -2.72
N GLN A 79 -1.02 -9.54 -3.80
CA GLN A 79 -1.55 -9.53 -5.16
C GLN A 79 -2.22 -10.87 -5.50
N VAL A 80 -3.49 -11.03 -5.10
CA VAL A 80 -4.19 -12.34 -5.17
C VAL A 80 -4.34 -12.93 -6.57
N GLY A 81 -4.17 -12.14 -7.63
CA GLY A 81 -4.17 -12.67 -9.01
C GLY A 81 -2.92 -13.49 -9.36
N TYR A 82 -1.93 -13.55 -8.47
CA TYR A 82 -0.68 -14.31 -8.62
C TYR A 82 -0.51 -15.40 -7.56
N SER A 83 -1.46 -15.52 -6.64
CA SER A 83 -1.44 -16.52 -5.56
C SER A 83 -2.77 -17.27 -5.50
N THR A 84 -2.74 -18.51 -4.97
CA THR A 84 -3.97 -19.25 -4.68
C THR A 84 -4.49 -18.87 -3.29
N ALA A 85 -5.81 -18.95 -3.07
CA ALA A 85 -6.43 -18.73 -1.76
C ALA A 85 -5.81 -19.62 -0.66
N VAL A 86 -5.59 -20.89 -0.97
CA VAL A 86 -4.94 -21.84 -0.04
C VAL A 86 -3.53 -21.38 0.34
N SER A 87 -2.70 -21.04 -0.65
CA SER A 87 -1.32 -20.61 -0.39
C SER A 87 -1.29 -19.34 0.48
N VAL A 88 -2.19 -18.38 0.26
CA VAL A 88 -2.28 -17.16 1.06
C VAL A 88 -2.68 -17.50 2.50
N VAL A 89 -3.72 -18.32 2.68
CA VAL A 89 -4.21 -18.68 4.01
C VAL A 89 -3.17 -19.48 4.82
N GLU A 90 -2.48 -20.44 4.19
CA GLU A 90 -1.42 -21.21 4.85
C GLU A 90 -0.22 -20.33 5.26
N GLN A 91 0.26 -19.46 4.36
CA GLN A 91 1.40 -18.58 4.63
C GLN A 91 1.11 -17.57 5.75
N PHE A 92 -0.04 -16.91 5.70
CA PHE A 92 -0.43 -15.94 6.73
C PHE A 92 -0.83 -16.64 8.03
N GLY A 93 -1.49 -17.79 7.94
CA GLY A 93 -1.82 -18.62 9.09
C GLY A 93 -0.60 -19.11 9.86
N LEU A 94 0.51 -19.43 9.16
CA LEU A 94 1.76 -19.78 9.80
C LEU A 94 2.32 -18.61 10.64
N VAL A 95 2.24 -17.39 10.13
CA VAL A 95 2.67 -16.19 10.88
C VAL A 95 1.73 -15.93 12.06
N ASP A 96 0.41 -16.02 11.88
CA ASP A 96 -0.58 -15.81 12.95
C ASP A 96 -0.45 -16.84 14.07
N ALA A 97 -0.16 -18.11 13.74
CA ALA A 97 0.05 -19.16 14.71
C ALA A 97 1.25 -18.91 15.65
N VAL A 98 2.28 -18.24 15.14
CA VAL A 98 3.49 -17.89 15.91
C VAL A 98 3.36 -16.51 16.59
N HIS A 99 2.62 -15.58 15.99
CA HIS A 99 2.42 -14.21 16.48
C HIS A 99 0.93 -13.85 16.54
N PRO A 100 0.11 -14.54 17.38
CA PRO A 100 -1.34 -14.48 17.33
C PRO A 100 -1.90 -13.07 17.59
N GLY A 101 -2.93 -12.72 16.81
CA GLY A 101 -3.69 -11.48 16.98
C GLY A 101 -3.01 -10.19 16.52
N ARG A 102 -1.83 -10.28 15.88
CA ARG A 102 -1.08 -9.12 15.39
C ARG A 102 -1.07 -9.01 13.87
N LEU A 103 -1.73 -9.93 13.18
CA LEU A 103 -1.62 -10.03 11.74
C LEU A 103 -2.76 -9.32 11.00
N ASP A 104 -2.41 -8.63 9.91
CA ASP A 104 -3.35 -8.09 8.93
C ASP A 104 -3.09 -8.72 7.56
N LEU A 105 -4.13 -9.29 6.97
CA LEU A 105 -4.09 -9.83 5.62
C LEU A 105 -4.78 -8.86 4.66
N GLY A 106 -4.01 -7.96 4.08
CA GLY A 106 -4.49 -7.03 3.07
C GLY A 106 -4.45 -7.65 1.68
N LEU A 107 -5.58 -7.67 1.01
CA LEU A 107 -5.77 -8.24 -0.32
C LEU A 107 -5.96 -7.14 -1.36
N GLY A 108 -5.18 -7.21 -2.43
CA GLY A 108 -5.26 -6.31 -3.58
C GLY A 108 -5.53 -7.09 -4.87
N ARG A 109 -6.36 -6.52 -5.72
CA ARG A 109 -6.58 -7.07 -7.05
C ARG A 109 -5.35 -6.81 -7.93
N SER A 110 -4.87 -7.82 -8.63
CA SER A 110 -3.75 -7.72 -9.56
C SER A 110 -4.11 -8.22 -10.94
N GLY A 111 -3.40 -7.73 -11.96
CA GLY A 111 -3.53 -8.22 -13.34
C GLY A 111 -4.83 -7.85 -14.07
N GLY A 112 -5.67 -6.99 -13.51
CA GLY A 112 -6.84 -6.42 -14.19
C GLY A 112 -6.42 -5.34 -15.20
N ARG A 113 -7.19 -5.20 -16.29
CA ARG A 113 -7.05 -4.02 -17.17
C ARG A 113 -7.54 -2.78 -16.40
N PRO A 114 -6.81 -1.67 -16.45
CA PRO A 114 -7.34 -0.40 -15.97
C PRO A 114 -8.66 -0.10 -16.68
N GLY A 115 -9.64 0.40 -15.95
CA GLY A 115 -10.85 0.95 -16.56
C GLY A 115 -10.52 2.14 -17.48
N ALA A 116 -11.41 2.47 -18.38
CA ALA A 116 -11.29 3.70 -19.17
C ALA A 116 -11.21 4.90 -18.21
N VAL A 117 -10.21 5.75 -18.42
CA VAL A 117 -10.05 6.99 -17.65
C VAL A 117 -10.99 8.03 -18.26
N THR A 118 -11.91 8.55 -17.47
CA THR A 118 -12.67 9.74 -17.86
C THR A 118 -11.80 10.96 -17.64
N PRO A 119 -11.46 11.74 -18.68
CA PRO A 119 -10.70 12.96 -18.53
C PRO A 119 -11.40 13.91 -17.56
N ALA A 120 -10.65 14.42 -16.59
CA ALA A 120 -11.12 15.42 -15.64
C ALA A 120 -9.99 16.42 -15.37
N ALA A 121 -10.35 17.64 -15.02
CA ALA A 121 -9.39 18.65 -14.55
C ALA A 121 -9.08 18.45 -13.07
N ASP A 122 -7.97 19.03 -12.62
CA ASP A 122 -7.68 19.17 -11.20
C ASP A 122 -8.82 19.89 -10.48
N ARG A 123 -9.15 19.44 -9.31
CA ARG A 123 -10.12 20.10 -8.43
C ARG A 123 -9.63 20.12 -6.99
N VAL A 124 -10.09 21.08 -6.22
CA VAL A 124 -9.86 21.14 -4.78
C VAL A 124 -11.19 20.93 -4.09
N VAL A 125 -11.25 19.95 -3.21
CA VAL A 125 -12.44 19.63 -2.41
C VAL A 125 -12.10 19.90 -0.95
N ASP A 126 -12.72 20.93 -0.37
CA ASP A 126 -12.50 21.34 1.03
C ASP A 126 -11.01 21.43 1.44
N GLY A 127 -10.17 21.94 0.52
CA GLY A 127 -8.73 22.10 0.71
C GLY A 127 -7.87 20.89 0.30
N LEU A 128 -8.47 19.76 -0.08
CA LEU A 128 -7.75 18.61 -0.60
C LEU A 128 -7.67 18.66 -2.13
N LEU A 129 -6.45 18.58 -2.67
CA LEU A 129 -6.23 18.47 -4.11
C LEU A 129 -6.65 17.08 -4.62
N ILE A 130 -7.56 17.05 -5.58
CA ILE A 130 -7.92 15.86 -6.36
C ILE A 130 -7.45 16.13 -7.79
N PRO A 131 -6.29 15.61 -8.19
CA PRO A 131 -5.71 15.91 -9.51
C PRO A 131 -6.46 15.22 -10.65
N ALA A 132 -6.17 15.63 -11.85
CA ALA A 132 -6.55 14.92 -13.06
C ALA A 132 -6.08 13.45 -13.01
N PRO A 133 -6.89 12.48 -13.46
CA PRO A 133 -6.50 11.08 -13.39
C PRO A 133 -5.36 10.76 -14.37
N PHE A 134 -4.42 9.94 -13.90
CA PHE A 134 -3.37 9.40 -14.75
C PHE A 134 -3.88 8.17 -15.52
N ASP A 135 -3.61 8.12 -16.83
CA ASP A 135 -3.96 6.97 -17.66
C ASP A 135 -2.90 5.86 -17.61
N PHE A 136 -3.22 4.78 -16.92
CA PHE A 136 -2.37 3.59 -16.83
C PHE A 136 -2.49 2.65 -18.04
N ALA A 137 -3.35 2.91 -19.01
CA ALA A 137 -3.63 1.98 -20.11
C ALA A 137 -2.38 1.69 -20.95
N ALA A 138 -1.55 2.70 -21.22
CA ALA A 138 -0.30 2.53 -21.96
C ALA A 138 0.70 1.60 -21.23
N LEU A 139 0.82 1.70 -19.91
CA LEU A 139 1.66 0.82 -19.10
C LEU A 139 1.13 -0.61 -19.07
N ALA A 140 -0.17 -0.77 -18.80
CA ALA A 140 -0.82 -2.07 -18.74
C ALA A 140 -0.83 -2.81 -20.08
N GLY A 141 -0.83 -2.08 -21.20
CA GLY A 141 -0.73 -2.63 -22.56
C GLY A 141 0.69 -2.94 -23.02
N SER A 142 1.72 -2.66 -22.23
CA SER A 142 3.10 -2.86 -22.65
C SER A 142 3.48 -4.35 -22.70
N PRO A 143 4.34 -4.77 -23.67
CA PRO A 143 4.84 -6.15 -23.74
C PRO A 143 5.56 -6.61 -22.46
N ARG A 144 6.23 -5.69 -21.78
CA ARG A 144 6.91 -5.95 -20.50
C ARG A 144 5.90 -6.32 -19.40
N PHE A 145 4.81 -5.57 -19.29
CA PHE A 145 3.77 -5.87 -18.30
C PHE A 145 3.10 -7.22 -18.56
N ALA A 146 2.84 -7.55 -19.82
CA ALA A 146 2.30 -8.85 -20.23
C ALA A 146 3.27 -9.99 -19.87
N LEU A 147 4.59 -9.82 -20.14
CA LEU A 147 5.61 -10.79 -19.76
C LEU A 147 5.65 -11.01 -18.24
N TYR A 148 5.69 -9.94 -17.45
CA TYR A 148 5.75 -10.02 -15.99
C TYR A 148 4.52 -10.71 -15.40
N ALA A 149 3.34 -10.35 -15.87
CA ALA A 149 2.10 -11.00 -15.48
C ALA A 149 2.09 -12.51 -15.81
N GLY A 150 2.65 -12.87 -16.97
CA GLY A 150 2.81 -14.29 -17.38
C GLY A 150 3.78 -15.07 -16.51
N LEU A 151 4.89 -14.44 -16.08
CA LEU A 151 5.91 -15.10 -15.23
C LEU A 151 5.43 -15.31 -13.78
N LEU A 152 4.49 -14.48 -13.30
CA LEU A 152 3.93 -14.60 -11.95
C LEU A 152 2.79 -15.61 -11.84
N ARG A 153 2.23 -16.07 -12.96
CA ARG A 153 1.12 -17.03 -12.99
C ARG A 153 1.60 -18.42 -13.34
N GLN A 154 0.91 -19.42 -12.83
CA GLN A 154 1.09 -20.78 -13.32
C GLN A 154 0.68 -20.87 -14.80
N PRO A 155 1.48 -21.57 -15.65
CA PRO A 155 1.16 -21.72 -17.07
C PRO A 155 -0.26 -22.28 -17.28
N GLY A 156 -1.07 -21.59 -18.12
CA GLY A 156 -2.43 -22.01 -18.43
C GLY A 156 -3.47 -21.74 -17.34
N ALA A 157 -3.11 -21.20 -16.18
CA ALA A 157 -4.05 -20.88 -15.13
C ALA A 157 -4.89 -19.64 -15.47
N THR A 158 -6.19 -19.75 -15.27
CA THR A 158 -7.11 -18.61 -15.28
C THR A 158 -7.43 -18.25 -13.84
N PRO A 159 -7.01 -17.07 -13.35
CA PRO A 159 -7.33 -16.66 -11.99
C PRO A 159 -8.85 -16.57 -11.79
N PRO A 160 -9.37 -17.01 -10.63
CA PRO A 160 -10.77 -16.78 -10.26
C PRO A 160 -11.05 -15.27 -10.15
N SER A 161 -12.34 -14.89 -10.06
CA SER A 161 -12.70 -13.51 -9.79
C SER A 161 -12.16 -13.06 -8.42
N PHE A 162 -11.96 -11.76 -8.25
CA PHE A 162 -11.50 -11.22 -6.98
C PHE A 162 -12.46 -11.56 -5.84
N ASP A 163 -13.77 -11.41 -6.08
CA ASP A 163 -14.82 -11.75 -5.12
C ASP A 163 -14.80 -13.23 -4.71
N SER A 164 -14.66 -14.14 -5.69
CA SER A 164 -14.52 -15.58 -5.42
C SER A 164 -13.26 -15.88 -4.60
N THR A 165 -12.13 -15.25 -4.93
CA THR A 165 -10.88 -15.44 -4.16
C THR A 165 -11.03 -14.99 -2.71
N VAL A 166 -11.69 -13.84 -2.47
CA VAL A 166 -11.95 -13.34 -1.10
C VAL A 166 -12.88 -14.30 -0.36
N ALA A 167 -13.93 -14.83 -1.02
CA ALA A 167 -14.82 -15.84 -0.44
C ALA A 167 -14.08 -17.12 -0.05
N ASP A 168 -13.23 -17.62 -0.95
CA ASP A 168 -12.43 -18.81 -0.70
C ASP A 168 -11.48 -18.60 0.50
N ILE A 169 -10.82 -17.44 0.60
CA ILE A 169 -9.95 -17.09 1.74
C ILE A 169 -10.76 -17.05 3.05
N GLN A 170 -11.93 -16.40 3.05
CA GLN A 170 -12.78 -16.34 4.24
C GLN A 170 -13.24 -17.74 4.70
N SER A 171 -13.67 -18.59 3.78
CA SER A 171 -14.13 -19.94 4.11
C SER A 171 -13.00 -20.87 4.56
N LEU A 172 -11.80 -20.75 3.97
CA LEU A 172 -10.60 -21.48 4.41
C LEU A 172 -10.18 -21.07 5.82
N ILE A 173 -10.17 -19.76 6.12
CA ILE A 173 -9.88 -19.27 7.49
C ILE A 173 -10.95 -19.77 8.48
N ALA A 174 -12.21 -19.79 8.06
CA ALA A 174 -13.32 -20.25 8.90
C ALA A 174 -13.40 -21.78 9.08
N GLY A 175 -12.61 -22.56 8.30
CA GLY A 175 -12.69 -24.03 8.30
C GLY A 175 -14.00 -24.57 7.70
N THR A 176 -14.60 -23.82 6.78
CA THR A 176 -15.88 -24.17 6.14
C THR A 176 -15.77 -24.31 4.62
N PHE A 177 -14.53 -24.36 4.11
CA PHE A 177 -14.33 -24.48 2.67
C PHE A 177 -14.59 -25.91 2.20
N GLU A 178 -15.52 -26.04 1.26
CA GLU A 178 -15.87 -27.28 0.59
C GLU A 178 -15.76 -27.10 -0.93
N ARG A 179 -15.27 -28.10 -1.63
CA ARG A 179 -15.27 -28.16 -3.09
C ARG A 179 -15.50 -29.58 -3.59
N ASP A 180 -16.41 -29.74 -4.53
CA ASP A 180 -16.78 -31.04 -5.12
C ASP A 180 -17.22 -32.11 -4.06
N GLY A 181 -17.88 -31.67 -2.97
CA GLY A 181 -18.33 -32.51 -1.88
C GLY A 181 -17.22 -32.96 -0.94
N LEU A 182 -16.06 -32.32 -0.97
CA LEU A 182 -14.93 -32.62 -0.09
C LEU A 182 -14.60 -31.38 0.78
N ASP A 183 -14.49 -31.62 2.09
CA ASP A 183 -13.97 -30.63 3.02
C ASP A 183 -12.46 -30.41 2.77
N VAL A 184 -12.02 -29.16 2.78
CA VAL A 184 -10.62 -28.80 2.56
C VAL A 184 -10.12 -27.95 3.73
N HIS A 185 -9.04 -28.39 4.34
CA HIS A 185 -8.42 -27.75 5.50
C HIS A 185 -7.09 -27.07 5.12
N ALA A 186 -6.94 -25.78 5.44
CA ALA A 186 -5.74 -24.99 5.17
C ALA A 186 -4.93 -24.78 6.46
N THR A 187 -4.29 -25.83 6.95
CA THR A 187 -3.45 -25.77 8.16
C THR A 187 -2.11 -25.09 7.87
N PRO A 188 -1.65 -24.12 8.72
CA PRO A 188 -2.20 -23.69 10.01
C PRO A 188 -3.17 -22.49 9.95
N GLY A 189 -3.64 -22.10 8.78
CA GLY A 189 -4.45 -20.88 8.59
C GLY A 189 -5.90 -20.99 9.02
N GLU A 190 -6.43 -22.21 9.20
CA GLU A 190 -7.76 -22.43 9.72
C GLU A 190 -7.87 -21.93 11.17
N GLY A 191 -8.85 -21.05 11.43
CA GLY A 191 -9.03 -20.42 12.73
C GLY A 191 -8.11 -19.24 13.02
N ALA A 192 -7.26 -18.84 12.07
CA ALA A 192 -6.38 -17.68 12.21
C ALA A 192 -7.16 -16.39 12.58
N LYS A 193 -6.55 -15.52 13.38
CA LYS A 193 -7.14 -14.26 13.87
C LYS A 193 -6.67 -13.04 13.09
N ALA A 194 -6.12 -13.24 11.89
CA ALA A 194 -5.73 -12.16 11.02
C ALA A 194 -6.92 -11.26 10.66
N GLU A 195 -6.73 -9.93 10.74
CA GLU A 195 -7.71 -8.99 10.21
C GLU A 195 -7.64 -8.98 8.68
N LEU A 196 -8.75 -9.30 8.03
CA LEU A 196 -8.83 -9.30 6.57
C LEU A 196 -9.20 -7.91 6.05
N TRP A 197 -8.34 -7.35 5.19
CA TRP A 197 -8.48 -6.03 4.60
C TRP A 197 -8.58 -6.11 3.07
N ILE A 198 -9.36 -5.22 2.48
CA ILE A 198 -9.40 -5.06 1.03
C ILE A 198 -8.78 -3.71 0.66
N LEU A 199 -7.83 -3.73 -0.29
CA LEU A 199 -7.20 -2.52 -0.79
C LEU A 199 -7.68 -2.21 -2.21
N GLY A 200 -7.98 -0.93 -2.48
CA GLY A 200 -8.46 -0.49 -3.78
C GLY A 200 -8.10 0.95 -4.11
N SER A 201 -7.98 1.24 -5.41
CA SER A 201 -7.60 2.56 -5.94
C SER A 201 -8.70 3.21 -6.78
N SER A 202 -9.92 2.67 -6.76
CA SER A 202 -11.09 3.20 -7.50
C SER A 202 -12.39 2.71 -6.89
N GLY A 203 -13.51 3.30 -7.30
CA GLY A 203 -14.87 2.86 -6.92
C GLY A 203 -15.33 1.54 -7.54
N GLY A 204 -14.39 0.73 -8.07
CA GLY A 204 -14.68 -0.52 -8.75
C GLY A 204 -14.87 -1.73 -7.83
N GLU A 205 -14.49 -2.90 -8.33
CA GLU A 205 -14.75 -4.22 -7.71
C GLU A 205 -14.22 -4.34 -6.28
N SER A 206 -13.01 -3.83 -5.99
CA SER A 206 -12.43 -3.93 -4.63
C SER A 206 -13.27 -3.19 -3.58
N ALA A 207 -13.71 -1.97 -3.88
CA ALA A 207 -14.55 -1.19 -2.98
C ALA A 207 -15.92 -1.88 -2.76
N ARG A 208 -16.54 -2.39 -3.83
CA ARG A 208 -17.81 -3.14 -3.76
C ARG A 208 -17.66 -4.41 -2.93
N VAL A 209 -16.65 -5.24 -3.20
CA VAL A 209 -16.42 -6.51 -2.47
C VAL A 209 -16.17 -6.25 -0.99
N ALA A 210 -15.34 -5.26 -0.64
CA ALA A 210 -15.11 -4.87 0.75
C ALA A 210 -16.42 -4.48 1.45
N GLY A 211 -17.23 -3.63 0.81
CA GLY A 211 -18.50 -3.16 1.35
C GLY A 211 -19.52 -4.28 1.51
N GLU A 212 -19.79 -5.06 0.47
CA GLU A 212 -20.78 -6.15 0.50
C GLU A 212 -20.43 -7.24 1.52
N ARG A 213 -19.14 -7.45 1.81
CA ARG A 213 -18.65 -8.43 2.80
C ARG A 213 -18.46 -7.85 4.20
N GLY A 214 -18.72 -6.54 4.38
CA GLY A 214 -18.53 -5.87 5.68
C GLY A 214 -17.09 -5.92 6.18
N LEU A 215 -16.10 -5.82 5.26
CA LEU A 215 -14.67 -5.82 5.57
C LEU A 215 -14.12 -4.38 5.58
N PRO A 216 -13.04 -4.10 6.33
CA PRO A 216 -12.36 -2.82 6.28
C PRO A 216 -11.72 -2.57 4.90
N PHE A 217 -11.69 -1.30 4.49
CA PHE A 217 -11.22 -0.89 3.17
C PHE A 217 -10.10 0.14 3.26
N ALA A 218 -9.02 -0.11 2.51
CA ALA A 218 -7.91 0.81 2.37
C ALA A 218 -7.93 1.48 1.00
N ALA A 219 -8.25 2.78 0.98
CA ALA A 219 -8.25 3.61 -0.21
C ALA A 219 -6.87 4.23 -0.44
N ASN A 220 -6.53 4.45 -1.70
CA ASN A 220 -5.19 4.80 -2.13
C ASN A 220 -5.11 6.24 -2.64
N TYR A 221 -4.61 7.16 -1.80
CA TYR A 221 -4.32 8.54 -2.24
C TYR A 221 -2.87 8.70 -2.74
N HIS A 222 -1.92 7.90 -2.26
CA HIS A 222 -0.50 8.03 -2.64
C HIS A 222 -0.17 7.55 -4.06
N VAL A 223 -1.00 6.73 -4.72
CA VAL A 223 -0.78 6.25 -6.11
C VAL A 223 -1.85 6.73 -7.08
N ALA A 224 -3.10 6.75 -6.64
CA ALA A 224 -4.26 7.13 -7.46
C ALA A 224 -5.09 8.22 -6.76
N PRO A 225 -4.52 9.39 -6.49
CA PRO A 225 -5.17 10.46 -5.71
C PRO A 225 -6.48 10.95 -6.35
N SER A 226 -6.60 10.91 -7.67
CA SER A 226 -7.80 11.32 -8.41
C SER A 226 -9.06 10.54 -8.01
N ASN A 227 -8.90 9.29 -7.57
CA ASN A 227 -10.02 8.35 -7.38
C ASN A 227 -10.37 8.13 -5.91
N VAL A 228 -9.63 8.72 -4.96
CA VAL A 228 -9.77 8.39 -3.53
C VAL A 228 -11.19 8.62 -3.01
N LEU A 229 -11.83 9.73 -3.38
CA LEU A 229 -13.19 10.04 -2.92
C LEU A 229 -14.22 9.08 -3.51
N GLU A 230 -14.12 8.78 -4.81
CA GLU A 230 -14.97 7.80 -5.47
C GLU A 230 -14.83 6.40 -4.85
N ALA A 231 -13.59 5.98 -4.55
CA ALA A 231 -13.33 4.70 -3.91
C ALA A 231 -13.97 4.58 -2.52
N VAL A 232 -13.83 5.62 -1.71
CA VAL A 232 -14.41 5.67 -0.37
C VAL A 232 -15.94 5.72 -0.42
N GLU A 233 -16.51 6.51 -1.33
CA GLU A 233 -17.96 6.61 -1.50
C GLU A 233 -18.56 5.29 -1.95
N ALA A 234 -17.96 4.64 -2.97
CA ALA A 234 -18.42 3.34 -3.47
C ALA A 234 -18.37 2.24 -2.41
N TYR A 235 -17.31 2.24 -1.58
CA TYR A 235 -17.21 1.32 -0.45
C TYR A 235 -18.33 1.55 0.57
N ARG A 236 -18.56 2.81 0.99
CA ARG A 236 -19.61 3.15 1.96
C ARG A 236 -21.01 2.84 1.42
N ALA A 237 -21.26 3.11 0.16
CA ALA A 237 -22.54 2.82 -0.49
C ALA A 237 -22.84 1.31 -0.57
N ALA A 238 -21.81 0.49 -0.75
CA ALA A 238 -21.94 -0.97 -0.82
C ALA A 238 -21.94 -1.65 0.55
N PHE A 239 -21.59 -0.93 1.64
CA PHE A 239 -21.33 -1.53 2.95
C PHE A 239 -22.56 -2.22 3.54
N ARG A 240 -22.34 -3.42 4.03
CA ARG A 240 -23.29 -4.21 4.83
C ARG A 240 -22.61 -4.63 6.13
N PRO A 241 -23.25 -4.41 7.29
CA PRO A 241 -22.74 -4.89 8.57
C PRO A 241 -22.43 -6.40 8.53
N SER A 242 -21.37 -6.80 9.20
CA SER A 242 -20.92 -8.18 9.30
C SER A 242 -20.54 -8.54 10.74
N ALA A 243 -20.05 -9.74 10.98
CA ALA A 243 -19.47 -10.12 12.27
C ALA A 243 -18.13 -9.38 12.56
N VAL A 244 -17.53 -8.73 11.55
CA VAL A 244 -16.26 -8.00 11.66
C VAL A 244 -16.50 -6.52 11.95
N LEU A 245 -17.45 -5.89 11.24
CA LEU A 245 -17.71 -4.45 11.32
C LEU A 245 -19.22 -4.14 11.35
N ASP A 246 -19.64 -3.33 12.32
CA ASP A 246 -20.99 -2.77 12.38
C ASP A 246 -21.17 -1.55 11.48
N ARG A 247 -20.09 -0.83 11.16
CA ARG A 247 -20.03 0.36 10.32
C ARG A 247 -18.80 0.34 9.41
N PRO A 248 -18.81 1.09 8.30
CA PRO A 248 -17.65 1.20 7.45
C PRO A 248 -16.41 1.63 8.22
N TYR A 249 -15.26 1.01 7.92
CA TYR A 249 -13.95 1.42 8.42
C TYR A 249 -13.03 1.72 7.21
N VAL A 250 -12.60 2.97 7.11
CA VAL A 250 -11.81 3.49 5.98
C VAL A 250 -10.41 3.85 6.45
N LEU A 251 -9.41 3.23 5.84
CA LEU A 251 -8.03 3.63 5.92
C LEU A 251 -7.64 4.35 4.62
N VAL A 252 -6.94 5.49 4.70
CA VAL A 252 -6.46 6.21 3.50
C VAL A 252 -4.95 6.34 3.52
N SER A 253 -4.31 5.94 2.41
CA SER A 253 -2.86 6.02 2.29
C SER A 253 -2.38 7.38 1.78
N ALA A 254 -1.21 7.83 2.24
CA ALA A 254 -0.57 9.09 1.86
C ALA A 254 0.94 8.95 1.70
N ASP A 255 1.54 9.67 0.74
CA ASP A 255 2.99 9.79 0.59
C ASP A 255 3.48 10.98 1.40
N VAL A 256 4.31 10.73 2.41
CA VAL A 256 4.69 11.71 3.44
C VAL A 256 6.20 11.81 3.55
N LEU A 257 6.73 13.01 3.74
CA LEU A 257 8.11 13.23 4.16
C LEU A 257 8.19 14.45 5.07
N VAL A 258 8.59 14.21 6.32
CA VAL A 258 8.74 15.24 7.35
C VAL A 258 10.22 15.46 7.65
N ALA A 259 10.62 16.69 7.78
CA ALA A 259 11.93 17.07 8.31
C ALA A 259 11.79 18.29 9.24
N GLU A 260 12.86 18.65 9.95
CA GLU A 260 12.86 19.77 10.90
C GLU A 260 12.46 21.10 10.27
N THR A 261 12.69 21.24 8.97
CA THR A 261 12.31 22.42 8.19
C THR A 261 11.76 22.03 6.82
N GLU A 262 10.88 22.84 6.25
CA GLU A 262 10.37 22.65 4.90
C GLU A 262 11.50 22.56 3.85
N ALA A 263 12.54 23.38 3.97
CA ALA A 263 13.68 23.37 3.05
C ALA A 263 14.42 22.02 3.07
N ARG A 264 14.64 21.43 4.26
CA ARG A 264 15.25 20.11 4.40
C ARG A 264 14.34 19.03 3.83
N ALA A 265 13.03 19.07 4.14
CA ALA A 265 12.05 18.12 3.61
C ALA A 265 12.00 18.15 2.08
N ARG A 266 11.95 19.33 1.47
CA ARG A 266 11.98 19.48 0.00
C ARG A 266 13.28 18.96 -0.62
N HIS A 267 14.42 19.18 0.04
CA HIS A 267 15.71 18.66 -0.41
C HIS A 267 15.69 17.11 -0.42
N LEU A 268 15.27 16.48 0.68
CA LEU A 268 15.18 15.01 0.79
C LEU A 268 14.16 14.42 -0.18
N ALA A 269 13.09 15.13 -0.48
CA ALA A 269 12.03 14.71 -1.39
C ALA A 269 12.40 14.84 -2.88
N SER A 270 13.47 15.59 -3.22
CA SER A 270 13.80 15.93 -4.61
C SER A 270 14.02 14.72 -5.55
N PRO A 271 14.55 13.55 -5.10
CA PRO A 271 14.74 12.39 -5.96
C PRO A 271 13.42 11.69 -6.37
N TYR A 272 12.36 11.90 -5.63
CA TYR A 272 11.09 11.19 -5.83
C TYR A 272 10.51 11.35 -7.25
N ARG A 273 10.69 12.50 -7.87
CA ARG A 273 10.24 12.77 -9.24
C ARG A 273 10.83 11.75 -10.24
N HIS A 274 12.11 11.43 -10.13
CA HIS A 274 12.79 10.47 -11.01
C HIS A 274 12.35 9.04 -10.71
N TRP A 275 12.11 8.73 -9.45
CA TRP A 275 11.58 7.44 -9.03
C TRP A 275 10.16 7.18 -9.59
N VAL A 276 9.25 8.15 -9.47
CA VAL A 276 7.90 8.04 -10.06
C VAL A 276 7.95 7.99 -11.59
N ARG A 277 8.81 8.81 -12.20
CA ARG A 277 9.02 8.79 -13.66
C ARG A 277 9.43 7.40 -14.14
N SER A 278 10.35 6.73 -13.46
CA SER A 278 10.82 5.40 -13.85
C SER A 278 9.68 4.36 -13.84
N ILE A 279 8.76 4.47 -12.89
CA ILE A 279 7.56 3.62 -12.83
C ILE A 279 6.64 3.92 -14.02
N ARG A 280 6.36 5.20 -14.28
CA ARG A 280 5.41 5.64 -15.31
C ARG A 280 5.90 5.48 -16.74
N THR A 281 7.21 5.40 -16.94
CA THR A 281 7.82 5.06 -18.25
C THR A 281 7.95 3.56 -18.47
N GLY A 282 7.48 2.72 -17.53
CA GLY A 282 7.48 1.25 -17.66
C GLY A 282 8.82 0.60 -17.32
N THR A 283 9.83 1.34 -16.85
CA THR A 283 11.11 0.77 -16.38
C THR A 283 10.92 0.02 -15.05
N GLY A 284 9.92 0.40 -14.27
CA GLY A 284 9.73 -0.01 -12.88
C GLY A 284 10.50 0.89 -11.92
N ALA A 285 10.27 0.75 -10.62
CA ALA A 285 10.99 1.52 -9.61
C ALA A 285 12.50 1.29 -9.71
N ILE A 286 13.26 2.35 -9.94
CA ILE A 286 14.73 2.34 -9.90
C ILE A 286 15.22 2.40 -8.45
N PRO A 287 16.49 2.02 -8.16
CA PRO A 287 17.10 2.35 -6.87
C PRO A 287 16.96 3.86 -6.61
N TYR A 288 16.55 4.19 -5.38
CA TYR A 288 16.20 5.59 -5.04
C TYR A 288 17.47 6.45 -5.00
N PRO A 289 17.60 7.48 -5.86
CA PRO A 289 18.84 8.24 -5.96
C PRO A 289 19.03 9.19 -4.76
N THR A 290 20.27 9.62 -4.55
CA THR A 290 20.56 10.74 -3.64
C THR A 290 20.00 12.05 -4.21
N PRO A 291 19.76 13.08 -3.39
CA PRO A 291 19.45 14.41 -3.88
C PRO A 291 20.50 14.96 -4.86
N ALA A 292 21.79 14.66 -4.64
CA ALA A 292 22.88 15.10 -5.52
C ALA A 292 22.82 14.39 -6.89
N GLU A 293 22.63 13.07 -6.93
CA GLU A 293 22.41 12.33 -8.18
C GLU A 293 21.18 12.86 -8.93
N ALA A 294 20.06 13.02 -8.22
CA ALA A 294 18.82 13.51 -8.81
C ALA A 294 18.95 14.92 -9.43
N ALA A 295 19.79 15.76 -8.87
CA ALA A 295 20.06 17.10 -9.42
C ALA A 295 20.80 17.07 -10.76
N THR A 296 21.52 15.99 -11.07
CA THR A 296 22.27 15.84 -12.34
C THR A 296 21.48 15.11 -13.43
N LEU A 297 20.38 14.45 -13.08
CA LEU A 297 19.56 13.71 -14.05
C LEU A 297 18.75 14.67 -14.93
N PRO A 298 18.61 14.37 -16.24
CA PRO A 298 17.81 15.20 -17.14
C PRO A 298 16.35 15.23 -16.69
N TRP A 299 15.73 16.38 -16.87
CA TRP A 299 14.34 16.62 -16.54
C TRP A 299 13.68 17.56 -17.54
N SER A 300 12.60 17.14 -18.16
CA SER A 300 11.86 17.92 -19.15
C SER A 300 10.47 18.32 -18.64
N ASP A 301 9.80 19.21 -19.36
CA ASP A 301 8.42 19.61 -19.06
C ASP A 301 7.45 18.41 -19.25
N GLU A 302 7.73 17.50 -20.18
CA GLU A 302 6.97 16.27 -20.36
C GLU A 302 7.15 15.34 -19.14
N ASP A 303 8.36 15.23 -18.61
CA ASP A 303 8.62 14.47 -17.38
C ASP A 303 7.85 15.06 -16.20
N GLN A 304 7.83 16.40 -16.07
CA GLN A 304 7.07 17.10 -15.03
C GLN A 304 5.56 16.81 -15.17
N ALA A 305 5.03 16.94 -16.38
CA ALA A 305 3.61 16.67 -16.64
C ALA A 305 3.24 15.20 -16.33
N LEU A 306 4.13 14.25 -16.68
CA LEU A 306 3.94 12.82 -16.46
C LEU A 306 3.76 12.44 -14.99
N VAL A 307 4.39 13.16 -14.06
CA VAL A 307 4.41 12.81 -12.62
C VAL A 307 3.73 13.83 -11.72
N ARG A 308 3.18 14.88 -12.29
CA ARG A 308 2.68 16.07 -11.56
C ARG A 308 1.67 15.70 -10.47
N ASP A 309 0.67 14.89 -10.77
CA ASP A 309 -0.34 14.45 -9.81
C ASP A 309 0.27 13.80 -8.55
N ARG A 310 1.33 12.99 -8.72
CA ARG A 310 2.05 12.33 -7.62
C ARG A 310 2.91 13.32 -6.82
N LEU A 311 3.51 14.33 -7.48
CA LEU A 311 4.32 15.34 -6.81
C LEU A 311 3.44 16.32 -6.02
N ASP A 312 2.33 16.77 -6.61
CA ASP A 312 1.47 17.79 -6.03
C ASP A 312 0.62 17.24 -4.85
N THR A 313 0.41 15.94 -4.79
CA THR A 313 -0.36 15.29 -3.72
C THR A 313 0.48 14.76 -2.56
N ARG A 314 1.82 14.88 -2.61
CA ARG A 314 2.69 14.51 -1.49
C ARG A 314 2.57 15.49 -0.33
N PHE A 315 2.74 14.97 0.86
CA PHE A 315 2.77 15.72 2.11
C PHE A 315 4.23 15.91 2.52
N VAL A 316 4.89 16.96 2.01
CA VAL A 316 6.30 17.27 2.27
C VAL A 316 6.38 18.59 2.99
N GLY A 317 7.10 18.66 4.13
CA GLY A 317 7.22 19.86 4.93
C GLY A 317 7.78 19.62 6.34
N ASP A 318 7.65 20.65 7.16
CA ASP A 318 7.86 20.51 8.60
C ASP A 318 6.68 19.80 9.28
N PRO A 319 6.81 19.39 10.56
CA PRO A 319 5.76 18.65 11.26
C PRO A 319 4.40 19.34 11.25
N GLY A 320 4.36 20.68 11.45
CA GLY A 320 3.12 21.45 11.48
C GLY A 320 2.40 21.46 10.13
N GLN A 321 3.15 21.75 9.07
CA GLN A 321 2.61 21.76 7.70
C GLN A 321 2.06 20.40 7.29
N VAL A 322 2.77 19.32 7.61
CA VAL A 322 2.36 17.96 7.20
C VAL A 322 1.15 17.50 7.99
N THR A 323 1.10 17.71 9.30
CA THR A 323 -0.05 17.30 10.12
C THR A 323 -1.32 18.05 9.75
N GLU A 324 -1.27 19.35 9.45
CA GLU A 324 -2.41 20.14 8.98
C GLU A 324 -2.98 19.58 7.66
N ARG A 325 -2.12 19.23 6.73
CA ARG A 325 -2.52 18.67 5.44
C ARG A 325 -3.04 17.24 5.56
N LEU A 326 -2.46 16.42 6.43
CA LEU A 326 -2.97 15.07 6.74
C LEU A 326 -4.34 15.11 7.43
N GLU A 327 -4.56 16.10 8.31
CA GLU A 327 -5.88 16.31 8.91
C GLU A 327 -6.92 16.73 7.85
N THR A 328 -6.53 17.52 6.86
CA THR A 328 -7.37 17.84 5.70
C THR A 328 -7.74 16.57 4.91
N LEU A 329 -6.75 15.70 4.61
CA LEU A 329 -7.01 14.41 3.95
C LEU A 329 -7.99 13.56 4.77
N ARG A 330 -7.73 13.40 6.08
CA ARG A 330 -8.60 12.68 7.00
C ARG A 330 -10.03 13.19 6.99
N ARG A 331 -10.19 14.51 7.13
CA ARG A 331 -11.50 15.17 7.19
C ARG A 331 -12.28 15.01 5.89
N VAL A 332 -11.65 15.25 4.75
CA VAL A 332 -12.29 15.22 3.43
C VAL A 332 -12.68 13.81 3.02
N THR A 333 -11.86 12.82 3.32
CA THR A 333 -12.16 11.40 3.04
C THR A 333 -13.01 10.75 4.13
N GLY A 334 -13.06 11.35 5.32
CA GLY A 334 -13.68 10.75 6.51
C GLY A 334 -12.95 9.48 6.94
N ALA A 335 -11.62 9.43 6.78
CA ALA A 335 -10.82 8.28 7.14
C ALA A 335 -10.84 8.03 8.65
N ASP A 336 -10.99 6.76 9.03
CA ASP A 336 -10.87 6.27 10.41
C ASP A 336 -9.40 6.01 10.79
N GLU A 337 -8.50 5.86 9.81
CA GLU A 337 -7.06 5.60 9.97
C GLU A 337 -6.27 6.16 8.78
N LEU A 338 -5.04 6.63 9.01
CA LEU A 338 -4.11 7.03 7.95
C LEU A 338 -2.94 6.06 7.83
N LEU A 339 -2.57 5.72 6.58
CA LEU A 339 -1.45 4.85 6.25
C LEU A 339 -0.40 5.65 5.49
N VAL A 340 0.75 5.92 6.10
CA VAL A 340 1.78 6.75 5.48
C VAL A 340 2.92 5.93 4.89
N THR A 341 3.40 6.35 3.72
CA THR A 341 4.62 5.83 3.12
C THR A 341 5.66 6.94 3.01
N THR A 342 6.92 6.63 3.31
CA THR A 342 8.04 7.57 3.24
C THR A 342 9.22 6.90 2.55
N ILE A 343 9.78 7.56 1.54
CA ILE A 343 10.98 7.10 0.83
C ILE A 343 12.02 8.21 0.88
N THR A 344 13.21 7.89 1.38
CA THR A 344 14.42 8.73 1.35
C THR A 344 15.58 7.86 0.89
N HIS A 345 16.67 8.49 0.44
CA HIS A 345 17.90 7.76 0.11
C HIS A 345 18.58 7.22 1.36
N ASP A 346 18.77 8.09 2.38
CA ASP A 346 19.37 7.70 3.67
C ASP A 346 18.30 7.09 4.58
N PRO A 347 18.50 5.87 5.09
CA PRO A 347 17.62 5.25 6.07
C PRO A 347 17.44 6.07 7.36
N ALA A 348 18.46 6.81 7.79
CA ALA A 348 18.37 7.67 8.98
C ALA A 348 17.38 8.83 8.77
N ASP A 349 17.38 9.47 7.59
CA ASP A 349 16.39 10.50 7.25
C ASP A 349 14.96 9.92 7.21
N ARG A 350 14.82 8.66 6.80
CA ARG A 350 13.53 7.96 6.78
C ARG A 350 12.99 7.72 8.18
N VAL A 351 13.82 7.18 9.07
CA VAL A 351 13.48 6.99 10.50
C VAL A 351 13.14 8.33 11.12
N ARG A 352 13.96 9.35 10.87
CA ARG A 352 13.74 10.69 11.43
C ARG A 352 12.41 11.31 10.96
N SER A 353 12.02 11.09 9.72
CA SER A 353 10.71 11.52 9.21
C SER A 353 9.55 10.86 9.98
N PHE A 354 9.63 9.57 10.28
CA PHE A 354 8.62 8.88 11.09
C PHE A 354 8.62 9.35 12.55
N GLU A 355 9.79 9.64 13.14
CA GLU A 355 9.88 10.20 14.49
C GLU A 355 9.15 11.55 14.59
N LEU A 356 9.53 12.48 13.70
CA LEU A 356 8.92 13.81 13.68
C LEU A 356 7.42 13.78 13.44
N LEU A 357 6.95 12.86 12.61
CA LEU A 357 5.54 12.69 12.36
C LEU A 357 4.81 12.09 13.58
N ALA A 358 5.40 11.09 14.24
CA ALA A 358 4.83 10.51 15.45
C ALA A 358 4.73 11.55 16.58
N ASP A 359 5.79 12.29 16.84
CA ASP A 359 5.83 13.35 17.87
C ASP A 359 4.73 14.42 17.65
N ALA A 360 4.33 14.65 16.39
CA ALA A 360 3.34 15.67 16.06
C ALA A 360 1.89 15.14 15.94
N TRP A 361 1.71 13.82 15.75
CA TRP A 361 0.40 13.23 15.48
C TRP A 361 -0.10 12.29 16.57
N ILE A 362 0.79 11.44 17.14
CA ILE A 362 0.46 10.40 18.12
C ILE A 362 0.58 10.94 19.54
#